data_7bd09efd3a8019865db52fc9c3870b21
#
_entry.id   7bd09efd3a8019865db52fc9c3870b21
#
_cell.length_a   1.000
_cell.length_b   1.000
_cell.length_c   1.000
_cell.angle_alpha   90.00
_cell.angle_beta   90.00
_cell.angle_gamma   90.00
#
_symmetry.space_group_name_H-M   'P 1'
#
loop_
_entity.id
_entity.type
_entity.pdbx_description
1 polymer ?
#
loop_
_entity_poly.entity_id
_entity_poly.type
_entity_poly.pdbx_seq_one_letter_code
_entity_poly.pdbx_strand_id
1 'polypeptide(L)'
;MLKHVVMCKFKNSASESAMSEVEKGLEGLPAIIPEIMEFDFGRDVLRSERSYDFALVSGFENLEKMERYRVHPAHQKVVAKLREICDSILLADFEH
;
A
#
# COMPACT_ATOMS: atom_id res chain seq x y z
N MET A 1 3.87 18.18 2.47
CA MET A 1 3.02 16.98 2.56
C MET A 1 3.86 15.77 2.96
N LEU A 2 3.34 14.94 3.82
CA LEU A 2 3.98 13.68 4.18
C LEU A 2 3.69 12.63 3.11
N LYS A 3 4.72 12.04 2.53
CA LYS A 3 4.61 10.95 1.58
C LYS A 3 4.91 9.63 2.28
N HIS A 4 4.03 8.66 2.11
CA HIS A 4 4.15 7.32 2.67
C HIS A 4 4.31 6.35 1.51
N VAL A 5 5.45 5.67 1.46
CA VAL A 5 5.79 4.76 0.35
C VAL A 5 5.90 3.33 0.88
N VAL A 6 5.21 2.43 0.20
CA VAL A 6 5.22 1.01 0.52
C VAL A 6 5.66 0.24 -0.70
N MET A 7 6.57 -0.71 -0.51
CA MET A 7 6.98 -1.63 -1.58
C MET A 7 6.82 -3.06 -1.10
N CYS A 8 6.28 -3.90 -1.95
CA CYS A 8 5.96 -5.29 -1.59
C CYS A 8 6.60 -6.28 -2.55
N LYS A 9 7.09 -7.38 -1.99
CA LYS A 9 7.52 -8.53 -2.75
C LYS A 9 6.53 -9.67 -2.49
N PHE A 10 5.89 -10.16 -3.55
CA PHE A 10 4.89 -11.22 -3.41
C PHE A 10 5.53 -12.58 -3.22
N LYS A 11 4.86 -13.44 -2.46
CA LYS A 11 5.21 -14.85 -2.38
C LYS A 11 5.01 -15.51 -3.74
N ASN A 12 5.82 -16.51 -4.05
CA ASN A 12 5.63 -17.30 -5.27
C ASN A 12 4.26 -17.97 -5.32
N SER A 13 3.70 -18.27 -4.15
CA SER A 13 2.38 -18.89 -4.02
C SER A 13 1.21 -17.91 -4.13
N ALA A 14 1.48 -16.61 -4.20
CA ALA A 14 0.42 -15.61 -4.28
C ALA A 14 -0.34 -15.73 -5.60
N SER A 15 -1.66 -15.90 -5.50
CA SER A 15 -2.50 -16.05 -6.70
C SER A 15 -2.85 -14.69 -7.29
N GLU A 16 -3.16 -14.65 -8.57
CA GLU A 16 -3.65 -13.46 -9.24
C GLU A 16 -4.94 -12.95 -8.57
N SER A 17 -5.80 -13.87 -8.17
CA SER A 17 -7.04 -13.55 -7.48
C SER A 17 -6.80 -12.83 -6.15
N ALA A 18 -5.83 -13.30 -5.37
CA ALA A 18 -5.47 -12.68 -4.09
C ALA A 18 -4.88 -11.28 -4.28
N MET A 19 -4.03 -11.11 -5.29
CA MET A 19 -3.46 -9.81 -5.63
C MET A 19 -4.55 -8.82 -6.05
N SER A 20 -5.48 -9.25 -6.90
CA SER A 20 -6.59 -8.41 -7.35
C SER A 20 -7.51 -8.02 -6.20
N GLU A 21 -7.70 -8.89 -5.23
CA GLU A 21 -8.51 -8.60 -4.05
C GLU A 21 -7.89 -7.48 -3.21
N VAL A 22 -6.56 -7.52 -3.03
CA VAL A 22 -5.83 -6.45 -2.34
C VAL A 22 -5.95 -5.13 -3.10
N GLU A 23 -5.77 -5.16 -4.41
CA GLU A 23 -5.88 -3.96 -5.25
C GLU A 23 -7.27 -3.32 -5.16
N LYS A 24 -8.32 -4.12 -5.19
CA LYS A 24 -9.70 -3.63 -5.01
C LYS A 24 -9.91 -3.00 -3.64
N GLY A 25 -9.35 -3.61 -2.60
CA GLY A 25 -9.42 -3.06 -1.26
C GLY A 25 -8.72 -1.71 -1.17
N LEU A 26 -7.55 -1.57 -1.78
CA LEU A 26 -6.81 -0.30 -1.82
C LEU A 26 -7.59 0.78 -2.59
N GLU A 27 -8.16 0.44 -3.73
CA GLU A 27 -8.95 1.38 -4.52
C GLU A 27 -10.09 2.03 -3.73
N GLY A 28 -10.67 1.30 -2.80
CA GLY A 28 -11.79 1.79 -1.99
C GLY A 28 -11.39 2.70 -0.84
N LEU A 29 -10.12 2.70 -0.42
CA LEU A 29 -9.70 3.43 0.78
C LEU A 29 -9.85 4.95 0.71
N PRO A 30 -9.52 5.64 -0.39
CA PRO A 30 -9.67 7.10 -0.43
C PRO A 30 -11.10 7.60 -0.20
N ALA A 31 -12.10 6.81 -0.59
CA ALA A 31 -13.50 7.18 -0.35
C ALA A 31 -13.93 6.98 1.10
N ILE A 32 -13.21 6.16 1.85
CA ILE A 32 -13.55 5.79 3.24
C ILE A 32 -12.74 6.61 4.25
N ILE A 33 -11.46 6.88 3.93
CA ILE A 33 -10.52 7.51 4.85
C ILE A 33 -10.21 8.92 4.37
N PRO A 34 -10.85 9.95 4.97
CA PRO A 34 -10.71 11.33 4.49
C PRO A 34 -9.32 11.93 4.66
N GLU A 35 -8.46 11.36 5.50
CA GLU A 35 -7.09 11.83 5.68
C GLU A 35 -6.20 11.60 4.47
N ILE A 36 -6.59 10.72 3.56
CA ILE A 36 -5.81 10.44 2.35
C ILE A 36 -5.95 11.61 1.37
N MET A 37 -4.82 12.24 1.03
CA MET A 37 -4.79 13.34 0.06
C MET A 37 -4.33 12.89 -1.32
N GLU A 38 -3.43 11.92 -1.38
CA GLU A 38 -2.94 11.29 -2.62
C GLU A 38 -2.84 9.80 -2.40
N PHE A 39 -3.13 9.02 -3.44
CA PHE A 39 -3.12 7.56 -3.31
C PHE A 39 -2.94 6.93 -4.68
N ASP A 40 -1.73 6.42 -4.94
CA ASP A 40 -1.39 5.76 -6.20
C ASP A 40 -0.71 4.44 -5.91
N PHE A 41 -1.05 3.42 -6.65
CA PHE A 41 -0.41 2.11 -6.49
C PHE A 41 -0.40 1.35 -7.81
N GLY A 42 0.46 0.36 -7.89
CA GLY A 42 0.52 -0.48 -9.07
C GLY A 42 1.57 -1.56 -8.95
N ARG A 43 1.51 -2.49 -9.90
CA ARG A 43 2.47 -3.56 -10.01
C ARG A 43 3.68 -3.09 -10.79
N ASP A 44 4.85 -3.62 -10.45
CA ASP A 44 6.08 -3.32 -11.18
C ASP A 44 5.99 -3.73 -12.64
N VAL A 45 6.51 -2.87 -13.52
CA VAL A 45 6.51 -3.13 -14.96
C VAL A 45 7.91 -3.39 -15.52
N LEU A 46 8.98 -3.00 -14.79
CA LEU A 46 10.35 -3.14 -15.26
C LEU A 46 10.89 -4.57 -15.11
N ARG A 47 10.54 -5.22 -14.01
CA ARG A 47 10.91 -6.61 -13.70
C ARG A 47 12.43 -6.84 -13.72
N SER A 48 13.20 -5.91 -13.12
CA SER A 48 14.65 -6.06 -12.95
C SER A 48 14.98 -6.87 -11.69
N GLU A 49 16.26 -7.21 -11.52
CA GLU A 49 16.72 -7.91 -10.31
C GLU A 49 16.46 -7.14 -9.03
N ARG A 50 16.43 -5.80 -9.11
CA ARG A 50 16.20 -4.92 -7.96
C ARG A 50 14.74 -4.56 -7.76
N SER A 51 13.90 -4.91 -8.71
CA SER A 51 12.49 -4.52 -8.66
C SER A 51 11.73 -5.34 -7.63
N TYR A 52 10.96 -4.64 -6.79
CA TYR A 52 9.91 -5.26 -6.00
C TYR A 52 8.70 -5.45 -6.91
N ASP A 53 7.67 -6.13 -6.43
CA ASP A 53 6.55 -6.51 -7.28
C ASP A 53 5.42 -5.50 -7.31
N PHE A 54 5.33 -4.66 -6.28
CA PHE A 54 4.20 -3.75 -6.10
C PHE A 54 4.62 -2.55 -5.27
N ALA A 55 4.06 -1.38 -5.58
CA ALA A 55 4.31 -0.17 -4.81
C ALA A 55 3.03 0.63 -4.59
N LEU A 56 2.96 1.29 -3.43
CA LEU A 56 1.89 2.21 -3.07
C LEU A 56 2.54 3.50 -2.61
N VAL A 57 2.10 4.62 -3.18
CA VAL A 57 2.52 5.95 -2.75
C VAL A 57 1.29 6.70 -2.28
N SER A 58 1.28 7.14 -1.04
CA SER A 58 0.18 7.90 -0.48
C SER A 58 0.68 9.20 0.13
N GLY A 59 -0.20 10.20 0.19
CA GLY A 59 0.13 11.52 0.72
C GLY A 59 -0.87 11.96 1.78
N PHE A 60 -0.34 12.58 2.84
CA PHE A 60 -1.11 13.05 3.99
C PHE A 60 -0.65 14.45 4.36
N GLU A 61 -1.51 15.21 5.01
CA GLU A 61 -1.16 16.56 5.45
C GLU A 61 0.05 16.54 6.39
N ASN A 62 0.09 15.59 7.32
CA ASN A 62 1.14 15.45 8.33
C ASN A 62 1.15 14.04 8.91
N LEU A 63 2.08 13.80 9.84
CA LEU A 63 2.26 12.51 10.47
C LEU A 63 1.02 12.07 11.27
N GLU A 64 0.36 13.01 11.95
CA GLU A 64 -0.85 12.72 12.73
C GLU A 64 -1.96 12.16 11.83
N LYS A 65 -2.15 12.76 10.66
CA LYS A 65 -3.16 12.29 9.69
C LYS A 65 -2.80 10.90 9.14
N MET A 66 -1.53 10.67 8.86
CA MET A 66 -1.06 9.36 8.41
C MET A 66 -1.30 8.29 9.49
N GLU A 67 -1.09 8.62 10.76
CA GLU A 67 -1.35 7.70 11.85
C GLU A 67 -2.83 7.32 11.96
N ARG A 68 -3.74 8.26 11.69
CA ARG A 68 -5.18 7.98 11.65
C ARG A 68 -5.52 7.00 10.53
N TYR A 69 -4.88 7.13 9.40
CA TYR A 69 -5.00 6.20 8.29
C TYR A 69 -4.48 4.81 8.68
N ARG A 70 -3.30 4.75 9.28
CA ARG A 70 -2.66 3.50 9.66
C ARG A 70 -3.54 2.63 10.57
N VAL A 71 -4.18 3.24 11.54
CA VAL A 71 -5.00 2.51 12.53
C VAL A 71 -6.44 2.33 12.10
N HIS A 72 -6.84 2.89 10.96
CA HIS A 72 -8.22 2.79 10.48
C HIS A 72 -8.57 1.32 10.18
N PRO A 73 -9.73 0.83 10.65
CA PRO A 73 -10.12 -0.57 10.42
C PRO A 73 -10.12 -1.00 8.95
N ALA A 74 -10.55 -0.12 8.05
CA ALA A 74 -10.58 -0.43 6.61
C ALA A 74 -9.16 -0.65 6.07
N HIS A 75 -8.19 0.17 6.50
CA HIS A 75 -6.79 0.01 6.13
C HIS A 75 -6.21 -1.28 6.69
N GLN A 76 -6.46 -1.56 7.96
CA GLN A 76 -5.93 -2.75 8.62
C GLN A 76 -6.43 -4.05 7.97
N LYS A 77 -7.65 -4.05 7.48
CA LYS A 77 -8.23 -5.18 6.76
C LYS A 77 -7.46 -5.49 5.48
N VAL A 78 -7.16 -4.45 4.70
CA VAL A 78 -6.40 -4.60 3.45
C VAL A 78 -4.96 -5.02 3.73
N VAL A 79 -4.33 -4.42 4.75
CA VAL A 79 -2.96 -4.75 5.15
C VAL A 79 -2.85 -6.21 5.58
N ALA A 80 -3.83 -6.73 6.31
CA ALA A 80 -3.83 -8.13 6.71
C ALA A 80 -3.80 -9.07 5.49
N LYS A 81 -4.58 -8.77 4.46
CA LYS A 81 -4.58 -9.53 3.21
C LYS A 81 -3.26 -9.40 2.47
N LEU A 82 -2.69 -8.19 2.44
CA LEU A 82 -1.40 -7.94 1.80
C LEU A 82 -0.30 -8.76 2.45
N ARG A 83 -0.26 -8.80 3.79
CA ARG A 83 0.73 -9.57 4.53
C ARG A 83 0.68 -11.06 4.23
N GLU A 84 -0.50 -11.59 3.97
CA GLU A 84 -0.66 -13.01 3.63
C GLU A 84 0.02 -13.38 2.32
N ILE A 85 0.10 -12.46 1.37
CA ILE A 85 0.63 -12.73 0.04
C ILE A 85 2.03 -12.17 -0.19
N CYS A 86 2.64 -11.51 0.79
CA CYS A 86 3.96 -10.90 0.64
C CYS A 86 5.03 -11.57 1.49
N ASP A 87 6.21 -11.75 0.89
CA ASP A 87 7.41 -12.18 1.60
C ASP A 87 8.09 -11.01 2.30
N SER A 88 7.96 -9.81 1.73
CA SER A 88 8.62 -8.61 2.23
C SER A 88 7.78 -7.38 1.95
N ILE A 89 7.70 -6.50 2.94
CA ILE A 89 7.04 -5.20 2.83
C ILE A 89 8.00 -4.17 3.40
N LEU A 90 8.36 -3.17 2.60
CA LEU A 90 9.26 -2.09 3.00
C LEU A 90 8.52 -0.78 3.01
N LEU A 91 8.90 0.10 3.92
CA LEU A 91 8.27 1.40 4.11
C LEU A 91 9.31 2.51 4.08
N ALA A 92 8.91 3.66 3.55
CA ALA A 92 9.65 4.91 3.71
C ALA A 92 8.64 6.06 3.81
N ASP A 93 8.90 6.94 4.74
CA ASP A 93 8.06 8.12 4.98
C ASP A 93 8.92 9.36 4.92
N PHE A 94 8.53 10.36 4.13
CA PHE A 94 9.31 11.58 3.99
C PHE A 94 8.42 12.79 3.73
N GLU A 95 8.93 13.96 4.12
CA GLU A 95 8.28 15.24 3.84
C GLU A 95 8.71 15.75 2.46
N HIS A 96 7.77 16.29 1.73
CA HIS A 96 8.05 16.83 0.39
C HIS A 96 7.29 18.12 0.12
#